data_09770472bf78cd332e3410ec1c228063
#
_entry.id   09770472bf78cd332e3410ec1c228063
#
_cell.length_a   1.000
_cell.length_b   1.000
_cell.length_c   1.000
_cell.angle_alpha   90.00
_cell.angle_beta   90.00
_cell.angle_gamma   90.00
#
_symmetry.space_group_name_H-M   'P 1'
#
loop_
_entity.id
_entity.type
_entity.pdbx_description
1 polymer ?
#
loop_
_entity_poly.entity_id
_entity_poly.type
_entity_poly.pdbx_seq_one_letter_code
_entity_poly.pdbx_strand_id
1 'polypeptide(L)'
;MTLFVKRGAIALGLVSVFLLSGCGSATPQAAPKVVGLVVSCASIPHNPAITKGTTVPCIDGGAGQILESVKGPVVLNVWGSWCAPCMQEIPHFVDLAQTKKVAIVGVDVEEPNMASGRKFILSHGMTWPILFDPDGRTKSLYGIGVPVTWFINAQGVVTYRQVGTITSDAILFNEVKKYLGISL
;
A
#
# COMPACT_ATOMS: atom_id res chain seq x y z
N MET A 1 -89.21 -23.89 42.71
CA MET A 1 -88.02 -24.75 42.68
C MET A 1 -87.08 -24.13 41.61
N THR A 2 -86.20 -23.31 42.08
CA THR A 2 -85.41 -22.34 41.26
C THR A 2 -84.01 -22.86 41.03
N LEU A 3 -83.68 -23.10 39.76
CA LEU A 3 -82.33 -23.47 39.39
C LEU A 3 -81.58 -22.23 38.88
N PHE A 4 -80.54 -21.86 39.59
CA PHE A 4 -79.60 -20.81 39.21
C PHE A 4 -78.57 -21.32 38.17
N VAL A 5 -78.56 -20.75 36.98
CA VAL A 5 -77.53 -20.95 35.98
C VAL A 5 -76.55 -19.81 36.01
N LYS A 6 -75.27 -20.06 36.42
CA LYS A 6 -74.15 -19.11 36.38
C LYS A 6 -73.71 -18.95 34.92
N ARG A 7 -73.78 -17.70 34.45
CA ARG A 7 -73.17 -17.29 33.17
C ARG A 7 -71.67 -17.01 33.41
N GLY A 8 -70.82 -17.81 32.81
CA GLY A 8 -69.37 -17.54 32.71
C GLY A 8 -69.11 -16.59 31.56
N ALA A 9 -68.48 -15.46 31.84
CA ALA A 9 -68.02 -14.51 30.82
C ALA A 9 -66.63 -14.96 30.26
N ILE A 10 -66.62 -15.24 28.97
CA ILE A 10 -65.37 -15.49 28.25
C ILE A 10 -64.81 -14.13 27.79
N ALA A 11 -63.73 -13.67 28.38
CA ALA A 11 -63.00 -12.49 27.95
C ALA A 11 -62.09 -12.87 26.76
N LEU A 12 -62.42 -12.37 25.57
CA LEU A 12 -61.55 -12.47 24.38
C LEU A 12 -60.44 -11.46 24.50
N GLY A 13 -59.22 -11.93 24.82
CA GLY A 13 -58.04 -11.11 24.80
C GLY A 13 -57.56 -10.86 23.37
N LEU A 14 -57.65 -9.62 22.90
CA LEU A 14 -57.03 -9.16 21.66
C LEU A 14 -55.50 -9.08 21.87
N VAL A 15 -54.79 -10.00 21.25
CA VAL A 15 -53.32 -9.91 21.15
C VAL A 15 -52.97 -8.98 19.98
N SER A 16 -52.62 -7.74 20.29
CA SER A 16 -52.07 -6.78 19.31
C SER A 16 -50.62 -7.13 19.03
N VAL A 17 -50.36 -7.73 17.86
CA VAL A 17 -48.99 -7.94 17.36
C VAL A 17 -48.48 -6.63 16.80
N PHE A 18 -47.62 -5.95 17.55
CA PHE A 18 -46.84 -4.83 17.04
C PHE A 18 -45.74 -5.35 16.13
N LEU A 19 -45.90 -5.22 14.81
CA LEU A 19 -44.81 -5.37 13.85
C LEU A 19 -43.91 -4.14 13.92
N LEU A 20 -42.82 -4.24 14.69
CA LEU A 20 -41.71 -3.28 14.60
C LEU A 20 -40.99 -3.49 13.27
N SER A 21 -41.35 -2.68 12.28
CA SER A 21 -40.55 -2.51 11.05
C SER A 21 -39.30 -1.78 11.42
N GLY A 22 -38.22 -2.50 11.82
CA GLY A 22 -36.90 -1.97 12.00
C GLY A 22 -36.32 -1.62 10.63
N CYS A 23 -36.34 -0.34 10.24
CA CYS A 23 -35.43 0.17 9.19
C CYS A 23 -34.01 0.03 9.70
N GLY A 24 -33.40 -1.11 9.42
CA GLY A 24 -31.96 -1.29 9.60
C GLY A 24 -31.25 -0.38 8.60
N SER A 25 -30.73 0.77 9.08
CA SER A 25 -29.75 1.54 8.33
C SER A 25 -28.55 0.63 8.13
N ALA A 26 -28.39 0.12 6.91
CA ALA A 26 -27.17 -0.58 6.52
C ALA A 26 -26.02 0.42 6.63
N THR A 27 -25.25 0.36 7.70
CA THR A 27 -23.94 1.02 7.80
C THR A 27 -23.13 0.54 6.60
N PRO A 28 -22.51 1.44 5.80
CA PRO A 28 -21.63 1.01 4.73
C PRO A 28 -20.54 0.16 5.38
N GLN A 29 -20.58 -1.13 5.15
CA GLN A 29 -19.54 -2.05 5.62
C GLN A 29 -18.31 -1.68 4.84
N ALA A 30 -17.30 -1.10 5.53
CA ALA A 30 -16.02 -0.81 4.95
C ALA A 30 -15.52 -2.08 4.25
N ALA A 31 -15.17 -1.97 2.96
CA ALA A 31 -14.62 -3.10 2.21
C ALA A 31 -13.52 -3.76 3.05
N PRO A 32 -13.45 -5.10 3.12
CA PRO A 32 -12.46 -5.78 3.93
C PRO A 32 -11.09 -5.25 3.53
N LYS A 33 -10.35 -4.70 4.49
CA LYS A 33 -8.94 -4.36 4.29
C LYS A 33 -8.25 -5.64 3.86
N VAL A 34 -7.75 -5.67 2.62
CA VAL A 34 -6.91 -6.76 2.12
C VAL A 34 -5.54 -6.57 2.80
N VAL A 35 -5.52 -6.79 4.11
CA VAL A 35 -4.31 -6.80 4.93
C VAL A 35 -3.66 -8.15 4.68
N GLY A 36 -2.47 -8.14 4.09
CA GLY A 36 -1.66 -9.35 3.93
C GLY A 36 -1.28 -9.73 2.50
N LEU A 37 -1.74 -8.99 1.49
CA LEU A 37 -1.35 -9.25 0.09
C LEU A 37 -0.21 -8.34 -0.40
N VAL A 38 0.09 -7.24 0.28
CA VAL A 38 1.21 -6.34 -0.01
C VAL A 38 2.09 -6.16 1.22
N VAL A 39 3.39 -5.93 1.01
CA VAL A 39 4.34 -5.78 2.11
C VAL A 39 4.10 -4.48 2.87
N SER A 40 4.12 -4.56 4.20
CA SER A 40 3.90 -3.40 5.07
C SER A 40 5.06 -2.41 5.01
N CYS A 41 4.73 -1.12 4.94
CA CYS A 41 5.72 -0.05 5.01
C CYS A 41 6.39 0.10 6.38
N ALA A 42 5.90 -0.58 7.41
CA ALA A 42 6.59 -0.65 8.70
C ALA A 42 7.98 -1.31 8.59
N SER A 43 8.23 -2.07 7.52
CA SER A 43 9.53 -2.67 7.22
C SER A 43 10.51 -1.72 6.52
N ILE A 44 10.10 -0.51 6.12
CA ILE A 44 10.98 0.46 5.46
C ILE A 44 12.02 0.97 6.45
N PRO A 45 13.33 0.77 6.18
CA PRO A 45 14.36 1.34 7.04
C PRO A 45 14.31 2.86 6.99
N HIS A 46 14.27 3.51 8.16
CA HIS A 46 14.17 4.96 8.24
C HIS A 46 14.97 5.55 9.40
N ASN A 47 15.26 6.83 9.31
CA ASN A 47 15.89 7.60 10.38
C ASN A 47 14.80 8.27 11.24
N PRO A 48 14.58 7.83 12.49
CA PRO A 48 13.53 8.37 13.34
C PRO A 48 13.78 9.83 13.79
N ALA A 49 15.00 10.35 13.63
CA ALA A 49 15.29 11.74 13.91
C ALA A 49 14.75 12.71 12.84
N ILE A 50 14.42 12.21 11.65
CA ILE A 50 13.79 13.00 10.59
C ILE A 50 12.28 12.95 10.77
N THR A 51 11.74 14.03 11.33
CA THR A 51 10.32 14.15 11.68
C THR A 51 9.56 15.13 10.76
N LYS A 52 10.25 15.74 9.80
CA LYS A 52 9.66 16.69 8.82
C LYS A 52 10.07 16.28 7.40
N GLY A 53 9.15 16.41 6.46
CA GLY A 53 9.36 16.09 5.05
C GLY A 53 8.07 15.70 4.36
N THR A 54 8.20 15.09 3.19
CA THR A 54 7.08 14.63 2.36
C THR A 54 6.53 13.32 2.91
N THR A 55 5.41 13.40 3.63
CA THR A 55 4.73 12.19 4.11
C THR A 55 3.96 11.53 2.99
N VAL A 56 4.27 10.27 2.73
CA VAL A 56 3.64 9.45 1.68
C VAL A 56 2.90 8.29 2.35
N PRO A 57 1.59 8.09 2.09
CA PRO A 57 0.83 6.96 2.59
C PRO A 57 1.42 5.62 2.18
N CYS A 58 1.10 4.57 2.91
CA CYS A 58 1.46 3.21 2.51
C CYS A 58 0.34 2.55 1.70
N ILE A 59 0.69 1.80 0.67
CA ILE A 59 -0.29 1.10 -0.16
C ILE A 59 -1.00 -0.05 0.57
N ASP A 60 -0.44 -0.54 1.68
CA ASP A 60 -1.10 -1.53 2.55
C ASP A 60 -2.26 -0.92 3.37
N GLY A 61 -2.34 0.42 3.42
CA GLY A 61 -3.30 1.18 4.24
C GLY A 61 -2.80 1.43 5.67
N GLY A 62 -1.55 1.08 5.97
CA GLY A 62 -0.89 1.39 7.23
C GLY A 62 -0.38 2.83 7.31
N ALA A 63 0.41 3.10 8.33
CA ALA A 63 1.05 4.41 8.51
C ALA A 63 1.97 4.71 7.33
N GLY A 64 1.90 5.96 6.84
CA GLY A 64 2.82 6.46 5.82
C GLY A 64 4.22 6.69 6.36
N GLN A 65 5.14 6.99 5.44
CA GLN A 65 6.52 7.30 5.76
C GLN A 65 6.90 8.70 5.25
N ILE A 66 7.80 9.35 5.95
CA ILE A 66 8.46 10.55 5.43
C ILE A 66 9.53 10.07 4.45
N LEU A 67 9.40 10.44 3.16
CA LEU A 67 10.28 9.92 2.12
C LEU A 67 11.75 10.24 2.38
N GLU A 68 12.03 11.45 2.86
CA GLU A 68 13.38 11.92 3.21
C GLU A 68 13.98 11.19 4.42
N SER A 69 13.14 10.49 5.20
CA SER A 69 13.63 9.68 6.32
C SER A 69 14.12 8.30 5.90
N VAL A 70 13.81 7.86 4.67
CA VAL A 70 14.27 6.53 4.18
C VAL A 70 15.78 6.42 4.28
N LYS A 71 16.24 5.36 4.91
CA LYS A 71 17.63 5.10 5.20
C LYS A 71 18.06 3.77 4.62
N GLY A 72 19.21 3.76 3.96
CA GLY A 72 19.70 2.59 3.26
C GLY A 72 20.57 1.63 4.09
N PRO A 73 21.21 0.67 3.41
CA PRO A 73 21.25 0.57 1.95
C PRO A 73 19.89 0.16 1.35
N VAL A 74 19.35 1.00 0.49
CA VAL A 74 18.02 0.84 -0.14
C VAL A 74 18.12 1.21 -1.61
N VAL A 75 17.45 0.43 -2.47
CA VAL A 75 17.10 0.81 -3.83
C VAL A 75 15.64 1.28 -3.82
N LEU A 76 15.42 2.57 -4.07
CA LEU A 76 14.07 3.15 -4.12
C LEU A 76 13.68 3.37 -5.58
N ASN A 77 12.61 2.71 -6.01
CA ASN A 77 12.09 2.78 -7.39
C ASN A 77 10.77 3.55 -7.43
N VAL A 78 10.72 4.59 -8.24
CA VAL A 78 9.53 5.43 -8.48
C VAL A 78 8.90 5.00 -9.80
N TRP A 79 7.63 4.59 -9.75
CA TRP A 79 6.93 3.96 -10.86
C TRP A 79 5.41 4.25 -10.82
N GLY A 80 4.68 3.85 -11.86
CA GLY A 80 3.23 3.83 -11.88
C GLY A 80 2.73 2.69 -12.77
N SER A 81 1.56 2.13 -12.49
CA SER A 81 1.01 1.01 -13.29
C SER A 81 0.67 1.41 -14.73
N TRP A 82 0.47 2.68 -14.97
CA TRP A 82 0.23 3.29 -16.28
C TRP A 82 1.51 3.52 -17.11
N CYS A 83 2.69 3.37 -16.50
CA CYS A 83 3.98 3.67 -17.10
C CYS A 83 4.55 2.44 -17.81
N ALA A 84 4.45 2.38 -19.14
CA ALA A 84 4.96 1.25 -19.93
C ALA A 84 6.47 0.98 -19.75
N PRO A 85 7.36 2.00 -19.70
CA PRO A 85 8.78 1.76 -19.39
C PRO A 85 9.00 1.20 -17.98
N CYS A 86 8.18 1.59 -16.99
CA CYS A 86 8.28 1.06 -15.62
C CYS A 86 7.96 -0.45 -15.60
N MET A 87 6.96 -0.89 -16.37
CA MET A 87 6.61 -2.31 -16.46
C MET A 87 7.76 -3.17 -17.02
N GLN A 88 8.60 -2.60 -17.87
CA GLN A 88 9.74 -3.30 -18.46
C GLN A 88 10.86 -3.57 -17.45
N GLU A 89 11.02 -2.71 -16.44
CA GLU A 89 12.08 -2.87 -15.43
C GLU A 89 11.67 -3.70 -14.21
N ILE A 90 10.37 -3.88 -13.93
CA ILE A 90 9.88 -4.60 -12.74
C ILE A 90 10.47 -6.02 -12.62
N PRO A 91 10.62 -6.84 -13.66
CA PRO A 91 11.25 -8.16 -13.56
C PRO A 91 12.66 -8.09 -12.93
N HIS A 92 13.46 -7.09 -13.26
CA HIS A 92 14.82 -6.91 -12.72
C HIS A 92 14.79 -6.59 -11.21
N PHE A 93 13.78 -5.83 -10.76
CA PHE A 93 13.57 -5.61 -9.32
C PHE A 93 13.05 -6.85 -8.59
N VAL A 94 12.25 -7.68 -9.25
CA VAL A 94 11.85 -8.98 -8.70
C VAL A 94 13.06 -9.87 -8.48
N ASP A 95 13.97 -9.96 -9.44
CA ASP A 95 15.20 -10.73 -9.32
C ASP A 95 16.15 -10.14 -8.27
N LEU A 96 16.25 -8.82 -8.18
CA LEU A 96 16.97 -8.16 -7.09
C LEU A 96 16.38 -8.51 -5.71
N ALA A 97 15.06 -8.49 -5.57
CA ALA A 97 14.37 -8.83 -4.32
C ALA A 97 14.65 -10.28 -3.88
N GLN A 98 14.76 -11.23 -4.82
CA GLN A 98 15.09 -12.63 -4.54
C GLN A 98 16.48 -12.80 -3.92
N THR A 99 17.41 -11.90 -4.20
CA THR A 99 18.75 -11.93 -3.59
C THR A 99 18.73 -11.70 -2.09
N LYS A 100 17.74 -10.96 -1.56
CA LYS A 100 17.60 -10.55 -0.15
C LYS A 100 18.81 -9.79 0.40
N LYS A 101 19.68 -9.27 -0.46
CA LYS A 101 20.92 -8.58 -0.05
C LYS A 101 20.76 -7.08 0.11
N VAL A 102 19.76 -6.48 -0.51
CA VAL A 102 19.45 -5.05 -0.41
C VAL A 102 17.96 -4.86 -0.26
N ALA A 103 17.56 -3.90 0.56
CA ALA A 103 16.17 -3.53 0.68
C ALA A 103 15.71 -2.76 -0.56
N ILE A 104 14.48 -3.01 -0.99
CA ILE A 104 13.80 -2.26 -2.05
C ILE A 104 12.62 -1.53 -1.44
N VAL A 105 12.37 -0.30 -1.89
CA VAL A 105 11.19 0.49 -1.57
C VAL A 105 10.61 1.00 -2.89
N GLY A 106 9.33 0.82 -3.11
CA GLY A 106 8.63 1.42 -4.25
C GLY A 106 7.91 2.70 -3.86
N VAL A 107 7.74 3.59 -4.83
CA VAL A 107 6.80 4.72 -4.76
C VAL A 107 5.91 4.63 -5.98
N ASP A 108 4.64 4.29 -5.76
CA ASP A 108 3.59 4.22 -6.79
C ASP A 108 2.96 5.59 -6.94
N VAL A 109 3.23 6.24 -8.07
CA VAL A 109 2.87 7.64 -8.30
C VAL A 109 1.73 7.80 -9.29
N GLU A 110 0.90 8.82 -9.03
CA GLU A 110 -0.18 9.23 -9.94
C GLU A 110 -1.14 8.09 -10.31
N GLU A 111 -1.28 7.13 -9.42
CA GLU A 111 -2.18 6.00 -9.57
C GLU A 111 -3.61 6.43 -9.21
N PRO A 112 -4.65 6.05 -9.99
CA PRO A 112 -6.02 6.52 -9.77
C PRO A 112 -6.58 6.09 -8.40
N ASN A 113 -6.16 4.95 -7.88
CA ASN A 113 -6.56 4.46 -6.55
C ASN A 113 -5.66 3.32 -6.07
N MET A 114 -5.66 3.09 -4.75
CA MET A 114 -4.86 2.00 -4.13
C MET A 114 -5.19 0.60 -4.66
N ALA A 115 -6.43 0.35 -5.10
CA ALA A 115 -6.80 -0.99 -5.58
C ALA A 115 -6.11 -1.33 -6.89
N SER A 116 -5.96 -0.36 -7.79
CA SER A 116 -5.20 -0.51 -9.04
C SER A 116 -3.74 -0.82 -8.78
N GLY A 117 -3.09 -0.01 -7.94
CA GLY A 117 -1.69 -0.23 -7.54
C GLY A 117 -1.48 -1.60 -6.88
N ARG A 118 -2.35 -1.99 -5.93
CA ARG A 118 -2.29 -3.33 -5.29
C ARG A 118 -2.45 -4.45 -6.30
N LYS A 119 -3.39 -4.34 -7.24
CA LYS A 119 -3.58 -5.35 -8.29
C LYS A 119 -2.31 -5.48 -9.13
N PHE A 120 -1.70 -4.37 -9.50
CA PHE A 120 -0.45 -4.35 -10.26
C PHE A 120 0.68 -5.03 -9.49
N ILE A 121 0.92 -4.65 -8.22
CA ILE A 121 1.93 -5.23 -7.34
C ILE A 121 1.81 -6.75 -7.27
N LEU A 122 0.59 -7.25 -7.04
CA LEU A 122 0.34 -8.68 -6.93
C LEU A 122 0.56 -9.43 -8.24
N SER A 123 0.11 -8.85 -9.37
CA SER A 123 0.24 -9.49 -10.68
C SER A 123 1.68 -9.52 -11.20
N HIS A 124 2.56 -8.67 -10.67
CA HIS A 124 3.97 -8.58 -11.05
C HIS A 124 4.94 -9.15 -10.01
N GLY A 125 4.44 -9.78 -8.94
CA GLY A 125 5.27 -10.43 -7.93
C GLY A 125 6.15 -9.47 -7.13
N MET A 126 5.72 -8.23 -6.93
CA MET A 126 6.47 -7.23 -6.18
C MET A 126 6.36 -7.53 -4.68
N THR A 127 7.47 -7.96 -4.06
CA THR A 127 7.54 -8.45 -2.67
C THR A 127 8.27 -7.48 -1.73
N TRP A 128 8.16 -6.20 -1.97
CA TRP A 128 8.75 -5.12 -1.18
C TRP A 128 7.72 -4.05 -0.81
N PRO A 129 7.96 -3.23 0.23
CA PRO A 129 7.03 -2.19 0.65
C PRO A 129 6.89 -1.09 -0.41
N ILE A 130 5.65 -0.62 -0.59
CA ILE A 130 5.31 0.39 -1.58
C ILE A 130 4.60 1.56 -0.89
N LEU A 131 5.14 2.75 -1.07
CA LEU A 131 4.49 4.01 -0.75
C LEU A 131 3.53 4.40 -1.89
N PHE A 132 2.42 5.06 -1.55
CA PHE A 132 1.36 5.43 -2.48
C PHE A 132 1.23 6.94 -2.58
N ASP A 133 1.58 7.50 -3.72
CA ASP A 133 1.59 8.94 -4.00
C ASP A 133 0.64 9.33 -5.15
N PRO A 134 -0.68 9.24 -4.96
CA PRO A 134 -1.65 9.49 -6.03
C PRO A 134 -1.62 10.93 -6.54
N ASP A 135 -1.20 11.86 -5.71
CA ASP A 135 -1.20 13.30 -6.01
C ASP A 135 0.14 13.78 -6.60
N GLY A 136 1.15 12.90 -6.71
CA GLY A 136 2.48 13.26 -7.20
C GLY A 136 3.23 14.22 -6.28
N ARG A 137 3.03 14.15 -4.97
CA ARG A 137 3.69 15.02 -3.97
C ARG A 137 5.21 14.90 -4.00
N THR A 138 5.68 13.71 -4.39
CA THR A 138 7.12 13.41 -4.46
C THR A 138 7.78 13.90 -5.75
N LYS A 139 7.02 14.47 -6.70
CA LYS A 139 7.55 14.99 -7.98
C LYS A 139 8.74 15.93 -7.82
N SER A 140 8.69 16.82 -6.84
CA SER A 140 9.80 17.75 -6.55
C SER A 140 11.10 17.05 -6.13
N LEU A 141 11.01 15.81 -5.66
CA LEU A 141 12.14 15.01 -5.20
C LEU A 141 12.72 14.13 -6.29
N TYR A 142 11.88 13.48 -7.12
CA TYR A 142 12.35 12.55 -8.15
C TYR A 142 12.47 13.16 -9.56
N GLY A 143 11.83 14.31 -9.84
CA GLY A 143 11.89 15.00 -11.13
C GLY A 143 10.60 14.88 -11.95
N ILE A 144 10.72 15.07 -13.27
CA ILE A 144 9.58 15.29 -14.17
C ILE A 144 8.96 14.02 -14.75
N GLY A 145 9.44 12.84 -14.40
CA GLY A 145 8.92 11.62 -15.01
C GLY A 145 9.36 10.34 -14.30
N VAL A 146 8.77 9.25 -14.73
CA VAL A 146 9.06 7.89 -14.26
C VAL A 146 9.46 7.00 -15.45
N PRO A 147 10.26 5.93 -15.25
CA PRO A 147 10.80 5.47 -13.96
C PRO A 147 12.01 6.27 -13.49
N VAL A 148 12.20 6.32 -12.19
CA VAL A 148 13.42 6.83 -11.56
C VAL A 148 13.82 5.90 -10.43
N THR A 149 15.12 5.56 -10.35
CA THR A 149 15.64 4.70 -9.28
C THR A 149 16.68 5.46 -8.47
N TRP A 150 16.55 5.47 -7.15
CA TRP A 150 17.50 6.06 -6.23
C TRP A 150 18.26 4.97 -5.49
N PHE A 151 19.57 5.18 -5.36
CA PHE A 151 20.43 4.35 -4.54
C PHE A 151 20.76 5.13 -3.26
N ILE A 152 20.22 4.68 -2.13
CA ILE A 152 20.29 5.36 -0.82
C ILE A 152 21.23 4.57 0.07
N ASN A 153 22.31 5.21 0.54
CA ASN A 153 23.31 4.56 1.40
C ASN A 153 22.83 4.45 2.87
N ALA A 154 23.64 3.80 3.71
CA ALA A 154 23.37 3.60 5.14
C ALA A 154 23.18 4.91 5.94
N GLN A 155 23.67 6.03 5.45
CA GLN A 155 23.52 7.36 6.06
C GLN A 155 22.22 8.06 5.62
N GLY A 156 21.44 7.46 4.68
CA GLY A 156 20.23 8.08 4.10
C GLY A 156 20.54 9.05 2.96
N VAL A 157 21.77 9.02 2.44
CA VAL A 157 22.16 9.89 1.32
C VAL A 157 21.88 9.19 0.00
N VAL A 158 21.23 9.89 -0.93
CA VAL A 158 21.08 9.43 -2.31
C VAL A 158 22.40 9.54 -3.03
N THR A 159 23.07 8.42 -3.22
CA THR A 159 24.41 8.36 -3.85
C THR A 159 24.33 8.37 -5.37
N TYR A 160 23.21 7.92 -5.94
CA TYR A 160 22.97 7.95 -7.38
C TYR A 160 21.48 7.97 -7.69
N ARG A 161 21.13 8.55 -8.81
CA ARG A 161 19.77 8.55 -9.39
C ARG A 161 19.86 8.10 -10.84
N GLN A 162 19.29 6.95 -11.12
CA GLN A 162 19.06 6.49 -12.49
C GLN A 162 17.74 7.08 -12.97
N VAL A 163 17.77 7.87 -14.04
CA VAL A 163 16.58 8.38 -14.72
C VAL A 163 16.35 7.54 -15.98
N GLY A 164 15.12 7.04 -16.14
CA GLY A 164 14.76 6.13 -17.21
C GLY A 164 14.92 4.65 -16.84
N THR A 165 14.49 3.80 -17.76
CA THR A 165 14.33 2.35 -17.56
C THR A 165 15.66 1.65 -17.33
N ILE A 166 15.72 0.82 -16.30
CA ILE A 166 16.77 -0.19 -16.11
C ILE A 166 16.41 -1.40 -16.97
N THR A 167 17.26 -1.73 -17.94
CA THR A 167 16.92 -2.70 -19.00
C THR A 167 17.53 -4.09 -18.80
N SER A 168 18.24 -4.34 -17.71
CA SER A 168 18.77 -5.67 -17.38
C SER A 168 19.20 -5.78 -15.93
N ASP A 169 19.22 -7.02 -15.40
CA ASP A 169 19.76 -7.35 -14.07
C ASP A 169 21.21 -6.91 -13.94
N ALA A 170 22.00 -7.12 -14.98
CA ALA A 170 23.42 -6.75 -14.96
C ALA A 170 23.62 -5.25 -14.72
N ILE A 171 22.79 -4.39 -15.29
CA ILE A 171 22.81 -2.95 -15.04
C ILE A 171 22.45 -2.68 -13.59
N LEU A 172 21.29 -3.16 -13.14
CA LEU A 172 20.81 -2.93 -11.77
C LEU A 172 21.79 -3.43 -10.71
N PHE A 173 22.31 -4.65 -10.89
CA PHE A 173 23.24 -5.26 -9.95
C PHE A 173 24.60 -4.54 -9.91
N ASN A 174 25.08 -4.09 -11.06
CA ASN A 174 26.29 -3.27 -11.12
C ASN A 174 26.11 -1.92 -10.43
N GLU A 175 24.95 -1.29 -10.56
CA GLU A 175 24.62 -0.04 -9.88
C GLU A 175 24.53 -0.24 -8.35
N VAL A 176 23.87 -1.31 -7.89
CA VAL A 176 23.84 -1.69 -6.48
C VAL A 176 25.26 -1.86 -5.93
N LYS A 177 26.12 -2.59 -6.63
CA LYS A 177 27.52 -2.76 -6.23
C LYS A 177 28.27 -1.44 -6.21
N LYS A 178 28.13 -0.64 -7.26
CA LYS A 178 28.87 0.62 -7.42
C LYS A 178 28.48 1.68 -6.39
N TYR A 179 27.17 1.85 -6.15
CA TYR A 179 26.66 2.97 -5.36
C TYR A 179 26.30 2.61 -3.93
N LEU A 180 26.06 1.32 -3.63
CA LEU A 180 25.76 0.84 -2.28
C LEU A 180 26.85 -0.07 -1.71
N GLY A 181 27.84 -0.48 -2.50
CA GLY A 181 28.93 -1.37 -2.06
C GLY A 181 28.49 -2.83 -1.83
N ILE A 182 27.34 -3.23 -2.35
CA ILE A 182 26.76 -4.58 -2.13
C ILE A 182 27.01 -5.45 -3.36
N SER A 183 27.67 -6.58 -3.17
CA SER A 183 27.82 -7.61 -4.22
C SER A 183 26.67 -8.59 -4.17
N LEU A 184 26.02 -8.76 -5.31
CA LEU A 184 24.85 -9.63 -5.51
C LEU A 184 25.25 -10.99 -6.07
#